data_31b87e35f520c9d6e90865d61d42e209
#
_entry.id   31b87e35f520c9d6e90865d61d42e209
#
_cell.length_a   1.000
_cell.length_b   1.000
_cell.length_c   1.000
_cell.angle_alpha   90.00
_cell.angle_beta   90.00
_cell.angle_gamma   90.00
#
_symmetry.space_group_name_H-M   'P 1'
#
loop_
_entity.id
_entity.type
_entity.pdbx_description
1 polymer ?
#
loop_
_entity_poly.entity_id
_entity_poly.type
_entity_poly.pdbx_seq_one_letter_code
_entity_poly.pdbx_strand_id
1 'polypeptide(L)'
;AQGVIGLEITEQLPDVDEIYVPIGGGGLASGVLTAVKSKNPNVKIIGVQSKSFPSMKNSLDSGNIETVDGGFTVADGISVKTPGKQTFEIIKEMIDEIVLVDDDEILKAIFLLMERSKSVVEPAGAAGLAYLISKKPSPRKKVVPILCGGNVDMYLLGQIVAKGLATMGRMMKIFILLKDKPG
;
A
#
# COMPACT_ATOMS: atom_id res chain seq x y z
N ALA A 1 8.66 -18.45 1.09
CA ALA A 1 9.72 -17.50 0.74
C ALA A 1 9.50 -16.12 1.38
N GLN A 2 8.29 -15.53 1.29
CA GLN A 2 8.03 -14.13 1.72
C GLN A 2 8.09 -13.91 3.25
N GLY A 3 8.04 -14.95 4.05
CA GLY A 3 8.17 -14.87 5.51
C GLY A 3 9.51 -14.32 6.01
N VAL A 4 10.56 -14.34 5.19
CA VAL A 4 11.88 -13.78 5.53
C VAL A 4 11.76 -12.31 5.95
N ILE A 5 10.93 -11.53 5.26
CA ILE A 5 10.68 -10.12 5.60
C ILE A 5 10.14 -10.00 7.04
N GLY A 6 9.20 -10.85 7.42
CA GLY A 6 8.66 -10.87 8.79
C GLY A 6 9.71 -11.24 9.84
N LEU A 7 10.62 -12.18 9.53
CA LEU A 7 11.73 -12.54 10.41
C LEU A 7 12.69 -11.38 10.59
N GLU A 8 13.11 -10.74 9.50
CA GLU A 8 14.01 -9.58 9.53
C GLU A 8 13.41 -8.41 10.34
N ILE A 9 12.12 -8.11 10.16
CA ILE A 9 11.44 -7.06 10.93
C ILE A 9 11.50 -7.39 12.43
N THR A 10 11.19 -8.61 12.83
CA THR A 10 11.20 -9.02 14.24
C THR A 10 12.60 -9.07 14.85
N GLU A 11 13.63 -9.25 14.04
CA GLU A 11 15.04 -9.19 14.48
C GLU A 11 15.54 -7.74 14.62
N GLN A 12 15.21 -6.87 13.65
CA GLN A 12 15.63 -5.47 13.63
C GLN A 12 14.84 -4.60 14.61
N LEU A 13 13.56 -4.92 14.83
CA LEU A 13 12.67 -4.20 15.75
C LEU A 13 11.85 -5.18 16.58
N PRO A 14 12.46 -5.79 17.65
CA PRO A 14 11.80 -6.82 18.46
C PRO A 14 10.53 -6.37 19.17
N ASP A 15 10.39 -5.06 19.39
CA ASP A 15 9.27 -4.42 20.08
C ASP A 15 8.36 -3.65 19.09
N VAL A 16 8.25 -4.14 17.85
CA VAL A 16 7.29 -3.62 16.87
C VAL A 16 5.86 -3.86 17.35
N ASP A 17 5.01 -2.84 17.25
CA ASP A 17 3.59 -2.93 17.63
C ASP A 17 2.70 -3.31 16.45
N GLU A 18 2.94 -2.71 15.26
CA GLU A 18 2.09 -2.87 14.09
C GLU A 18 2.92 -2.98 12.79
N ILE A 19 2.54 -3.91 11.92
CA ILE A 19 3.13 -4.06 10.59
C ILE A 19 2.03 -3.91 9.53
N TYR A 20 2.27 -3.06 8.54
CA TYR A 20 1.35 -2.79 7.44
C TYR A 20 1.84 -3.45 6.17
N VAL A 21 1.05 -4.37 5.63
CA VAL A 21 1.43 -5.26 4.51
C VAL A 21 0.49 -5.05 3.33
N PRO A 22 0.97 -4.73 2.12
CA PRO A 22 0.12 -4.68 0.94
C PRO A 22 -0.41 -6.07 0.58
N ILE A 23 -1.70 -6.14 0.24
CA ILE A 23 -2.38 -7.39 -0.12
C ILE A 23 -2.98 -7.30 -1.53
N GLY A 24 -2.43 -8.11 -2.44
CA GLY A 24 -3.10 -8.52 -3.67
C GLY A 24 -3.69 -9.91 -3.49
N GLY A 25 -3.09 -10.94 -4.07
CA GLY A 25 -3.47 -12.35 -3.89
C GLY A 25 -3.16 -12.96 -2.51
N GLY A 26 -2.49 -12.22 -1.63
CA GLY A 26 -2.20 -12.61 -0.25
C GLY A 26 -0.86 -13.30 -0.01
N GLY A 27 -0.02 -13.51 -1.04
CA GLY A 27 1.24 -14.26 -0.91
C GLY A 27 2.25 -13.61 0.06
N LEU A 28 2.46 -12.30 -0.04
CA LEU A 28 3.34 -11.56 0.86
C LEU A 28 2.77 -11.56 2.29
N ALA A 29 1.50 -11.21 2.43
CA ALA A 29 0.85 -11.10 3.73
C ALA A 29 0.82 -12.43 4.48
N SER A 30 0.44 -13.53 3.83
CA SER A 30 0.44 -14.86 4.47
C SER A 30 1.84 -15.29 4.94
N GLY A 31 2.90 -14.97 4.16
CA GLY A 31 4.27 -15.24 4.56
C GLY A 31 4.70 -14.43 5.80
N VAL A 32 4.43 -13.12 5.80
CA VAL A 32 4.73 -12.24 6.93
C VAL A 32 3.94 -12.65 8.18
N LEU A 33 2.63 -12.90 8.03
CA LEU A 33 1.76 -13.36 9.12
C LEU A 33 2.32 -14.61 9.79
N THR A 34 2.60 -15.65 9.00
CA THR A 34 3.15 -16.91 9.53
C THR A 34 4.45 -16.68 10.28
N ALA A 35 5.37 -15.89 9.73
CA ALA A 35 6.68 -15.66 10.34
C ALA A 35 6.58 -14.82 11.62
N VAL A 36 5.83 -13.72 11.60
CA VAL A 36 5.73 -12.80 12.75
C VAL A 36 4.91 -13.43 13.87
N LYS A 37 3.72 -13.95 13.56
CA LYS A 37 2.83 -14.52 14.60
C LYS A 37 3.42 -15.75 15.27
N SER A 38 4.28 -16.52 14.58
CA SER A 38 5.01 -17.64 15.22
C SER A 38 6.04 -17.19 16.24
N LYS A 39 6.63 -15.99 16.10
CA LYS A 39 7.62 -15.42 17.04
C LYS A 39 6.96 -14.54 18.11
N ASN A 40 6.04 -13.67 17.69
CA ASN A 40 5.34 -12.75 18.57
C ASN A 40 3.87 -12.59 18.14
N PRO A 41 2.94 -13.32 18.74
CA PRO A 41 1.52 -13.27 18.39
C PRO A 41 0.86 -11.92 18.73
N ASN A 42 1.49 -11.09 19.58
CA ASN A 42 0.92 -9.80 20.00
C ASN A 42 1.13 -8.68 18.97
N VAL A 43 2.07 -8.85 18.03
CA VAL A 43 2.28 -7.87 16.95
C VAL A 43 1.04 -7.83 16.07
N LYS A 44 0.45 -6.66 15.87
CA LYS A 44 -0.68 -6.49 14.95
C LYS A 44 -0.21 -6.42 13.51
N ILE A 45 -0.86 -7.20 12.64
CA ILE A 45 -0.59 -7.17 11.21
C ILE A 45 -1.83 -6.69 10.47
N ILE A 46 -1.67 -5.54 9.84
CA ILE A 46 -2.73 -4.84 9.12
C ILE A 46 -2.48 -5.01 7.62
N GLY A 47 -3.41 -5.67 6.94
CA GLY A 47 -3.41 -5.77 5.49
C GLY A 47 -3.89 -4.47 4.85
N VAL A 48 -3.27 -4.07 3.75
CA VAL A 48 -3.68 -2.88 3.01
C VAL A 48 -4.01 -3.24 1.57
N GLN A 49 -5.24 -2.95 1.15
CA GLN A 49 -5.72 -3.16 -0.22
C GLN A 49 -6.14 -1.85 -0.90
N SER A 50 -6.14 -1.85 -2.22
CA SER A 50 -6.78 -0.78 -3.00
C SER A 50 -8.29 -0.80 -2.80
N LYS A 51 -8.90 0.38 -2.63
CA LYS A 51 -10.37 0.55 -2.62
C LYS A 51 -11.03 0.01 -3.89
N SER A 52 -10.32 0.02 -5.01
CA SER A 52 -10.81 -0.50 -6.29
C SER A 52 -10.80 -2.03 -6.36
N PHE A 53 -10.01 -2.71 -5.52
CA PHE A 53 -9.87 -4.17 -5.50
C PHE A 53 -9.89 -4.73 -4.07
N PRO A 54 -11.01 -4.59 -3.33
CA PRO A 54 -11.10 -5.02 -1.93
C PRO A 54 -11.42 -6.52 -1.80
N SER A 55 -10.87 -7.36 -2.68
CA SER A 55 -11.25 -8.77 -2.80
C SER A 55 -11.00 -9.59 -1.53
N MET A 56 -9.83 -9.43 -0.90
CA MET A 56 -9.52 -10.14 0.34
C MET A 56 -10.38 -9.63 1.50
N LYS A 57 -10.58 -8.31 1.59
CA LYS A 57 -11.44 -7.73 2.63
C LYS A 57 -12.88 -8.24 2.52
N ASN A 58 -13.48 -8.17 1.34
CA ASN A 58 -14.85 -8.67 1.12
C ASN A 58 -14.95 -10.17 1.42
N SER A 59 -13.94 -10.96 1.02
CA SER A 59 -13.89 -12.39 1.30
C SER A 59 -13.83 -12.69 2.80
N LEU A 60 -13.10 -11.88 3.59
CA LEU A 60 -13.07 -12.03 5.04
C LEU A 60 -14.41 -11.63 5.68
N ASP A 61 -15.00 -10.52 5.23
CA ASP A 61 -16.26 -10.01 5.75
C ASP A 61 -17.42 -11.01 5.52
N SER A 62 -17.40 -11.73 4.37
CA SER A 62 -18.42 -12.77 4.06
C SER A 62 -18.05 -14.16 4.55
N GLY A 63 -16.79 -14.38 4.91
CA GLY A 63 -16.27 -15.70 5.30
C GLY A 63 -15.95 -16.65 4.16
N ASN A 64 -16.17 -16.27 2.90
CA ASN A 64 -15.94 -17.04 1.68
C ASN A 64 -15.12 -16.25 0.67
N ILE A 65 -14.41 -16.95 -0.21
CA ILE A 65 -13.67 -16.28 -1.30
C ILE A 65 -14.67 -15.63 -2.26
N GLU A 66 -14.54 -14.31 -2.39
CA GLU A 66 -15.34 -13.51 -3.31
C GLU A 66 -14.48 -12.93 -4.44
N THR A 67 -15.09 -12.81 -5.61
CA THR A 67 -14.53 -12.12 -6.76
C THR A 67 -15.16 -10.75 -6.89
N VAL A 68 -14.34 -9.70 -6.99
CA VAL A 68 -14.80 -8.35 -7.24
C VAL A 68 -14.66 -7.99 -8.72
N ASP A 69 -15.52 -7.13 -9.23
CA ASP A 69 -15.41 -6.65 -10.62
C ASP A 69 -14.11 -5.87 -10.82
N GLY A 70 -13.69 -5.17 -9.76
CA GLY A 70 -12.53 -4.30 -9.79
C GLY A 70 -12.79 -2.99 -10.54
N GLY A 71 -11.79 -2.13 -10.57
CA GLY A 71 -11.83 -0.85 -11.24
C GLY A 71 -10.45 -0.48 -11.76
N PHE A 72 -10.20 0.81 -11.94
CA PHE A 72 -8.86 1.31 -12.21
C PHE A 72 -8.12 1.53 -10.88
N THR A 73 -6.84 1.19 -10.85
CA THR A 73 -5.90 1.58 -9.80
C THR A 73 -4.50 1.70 -10.36
N VAL A 74 -3.73 2.64 -9.84
CA VAL A 74 -2.29 2.77 -10.13
C VAL A 74 -1.47 1.65 -9.49
N ALA A 75 -2.04 0.95 -8.50
CA ALA A 75 -1.39 -0.12 -7.74
C ALA A 75 -1.68 -1.50 -8.38
N ASP A 76 -1.19 -1.73 -9.58
CA ASP A 76 -1.40 -2.95 -10.36
C ASP A 76 -0.95 -4.22 -9.61
N GLY A 77 0.15 -4.17 -8.86
CA GLY A 77 0.65 -5.28 -8.05
C GLY A 77 -0.31 -5.78 -6.96
N ILE A 78 -1.33 -4.98 -6.60
CA ILE A 78 -2.40 -5.39 -5.67
C ILE A 78 -3.80 -5.34 -6.32
N SER A 79 -3.91 -5.21 -7.64
CA SER A 79 -5.17 -5.21 -8.40
C SER A 79 -5.71 -6.63 -8.63
N VAL A 80 -5.91 -7.38 -7.56
CA VAL A 80 -6.31 -8.79 -7.63
C VAL A 80 -7.80 -8.95 -7.36
N LYS A 81 -8.53 -9.49 -8.35
CA LYS A 81 -9.99 -9.66 -8.29
C LYS A 81 -10.44 -10.76 -7.34
N THR A 82 -9.64 -11.82 -7.21
CA THR A 82 -10.00 -13.00 -6.41
C THR A 82 -8.81 -13.42 -5.56
N PRO A 83 -8.95 -13.56 -4.23
CA PRO A 83 -7.88 -14.05 -3.37
C PRO A 83 -7.42 -15.47 -3.74
N GLY A 84 -6.16 -15.77 -3.46
CA GLY A 84 -5.68 -17.15 -3.55
C GLY A 84 -6.31 -18.02 -2.45
N LYS A 85 -6.70 -19.24 -2.77
CA LYS A 85 -7.39 -20.13 -1.80
C LYS A 85 -6.54 -20.39 -0.55
N GLN A 86 -5.27 -20.77 -0.71
CA GLN A 86 -4.39 -21.05 0.43
C GLN A 86 -4.06 -19.80 1.24
N THR A 87 -3.83 -18.67 0.55
CA THR A 87 -3.50 -17.41 1.22
C THR A 87 -4.70 -16.84 1.98
N PHE A 88 -5.91 -17.04 1.46
CA PHE A 88 -7.14 -16.66 2.14
C PHE A 88 -7.30 -17.37 3.49
N GLU A 89 -7.11 -18.69 3.55
CA GLU A 89 -7.23 -19.44 4.80
C GLU A 89 -6.21 -18.97 5.85
N ILE A 90 -4.95 -18.73 5.45
CA ILE A 90 -3.93 -18.23 6.37
C ILE A 90 -4.27 -16.82 6.87
N ILE A 91 -4.68 -15.94 5.96
CA ILE A 91 -5.02 -14.55 6.30
C ILE A 91 -6.26 -14.52 7.19
N LYS A 92 -7.29 -15.32 6.88
CA LYS A 92 -8.51 -15.42 7.67
C LYS A 92 -8.25 -15.81 9.12
N GLU A 93 -7.26 -16.67 9.36
CA GLU A 93 -6.91 -17.13 10.71
C GLU A 93 -6.07 -16.13 11.50
N MET A 94 -5.18 -15.40 10.82
CA MET A 94 -4.08 -14.70 11.50
C MET A 94 -4.11 -13.17 11.39
N ILE A 95 -4.84 -12.60 10.42
CA ILE A 95 -4.84 -11.14 10.19
C ILE A 95 -5.62 -10.41 11.29
N ASP A 96 -5.10 -9.28 11.74
CA ASP A 96 -5.81 -8.48 12.73
C ASP A 96 -6.83 -7.53 12.08
N GLU A 97 -6.51 -6.95 10.92
CA GLU A 97 -7.38 -6.02 10.21
C GLU A 97 -6.99 -5.92 8.74
N ILE A 98 -7.96 -5.61 7.85
CA ILE A 98 -7.69 -5.14 6.49
C ILE A 98 -8.29 -3.76 6.28
N VAL A 99 -7.43 -2.83 5.83
CA VAL A 99 -7.77 -1.45 5.53
C VAL A 99 -7.65 -1.16 4.04
N LEU A 100 -8.35 -0.13 3.59
CA LEU A 100 -8.39 0.26 2.18
C LEU A 100 -7.79 1.64 1.97
N VAL A 101 -7.04 1.80 0.87
CA VAL A 101 -6.47 3.07 0.42
C VAL A 101 -6.91 3.38 -1.01
N ASP A 102 -6.99 4.66 -1.35
CA ASP A 102 -7.22 5.10 -2.72
C ASP A 102 -5.92 5.50 -3.43
N ASP A 103 -6.03 5.71 -4.74
CA ASP A 103 -4.89 6.05 -5.58
C ASP A 103 -4.24 7.39 -5.20
N ASP A 104 -5.02 8.38 -4.76
CA ASP A 104 -4.48 9.67 -4.35
C ASP A 104 -3.62 9.56 -3.09
N GLU A 105 -4.03 8.71 -2.14
CA GLU A 105 -3.26 8.38 -0.94
C GLU A 105 -1.93 7.69 -1.32
N ILE A 106 -1.97 6.74 -2.26
CA ILE A 106 -0.80 6.01 -2.75
C ILE A 106 0.17 6.95 -3.47
N LEU A 107 -0.32 7.76 -4.41
CA LEU A 107 0.50 8.72 -5.18
C LEU A 107 1.18 9.74 -4.25
N LYS A 108 0.47 10.20 -3.22
CA LYS A 108 1.03 11.08 -2.19
C LYS A 108 2.15 10.40 -1.41
N ALA A 109 1.99 9.12 -1.05
CA ALA A 109 3.03 8.36 -0.35
C ALA A 109 4.29 8.21 -1.19
N ILE A 110 4.16 7.87 -2.48
CA ILE A 110 5.29 7.77 -3.41
C ILE A 110 6.00 9.11 -3.55
N PHE A 111 5.26 10.21 -3.74
CA PHE A 111 5.85 11.54 -3.82
C PHE A 111 6.69 11.87 -2.58
N LEU A 112 6.18 11.59 -1.37
CA LEU A 112 6.89 11.83 -0.12
C LEU A 112 8.13 10.94 0.03
N LEU A 113 8.07 9.67 -0.39
CA LEU A 113 9.23 8.77 -0.42
C LEU A 113 10.33 9.33 -1.34
N MET A 114 9.97 9.75 -2.55
CA MET A 114 10.92 10.36 -3.48
C MET A 114 11.52 11.66 -2.93
N GLU A 115 10.68 12.53 -2.36
CA GLU A 115 11.12 13.83 -1.87
C GLU A 115 12.00 13.73 -0.63
N ARG A 116 11.62 12.90 0.35
CA ARG A 116 12.24 12.86 1.68
C ARG A 116 13.29 11.78 1.82
N SER A 117 13.02 10.58 1.31
CA SER A 117 13.90 9.41 1.46
C SER A 117 14.73 9.11 0.21
N LYS A 118 14.44 9.78 -0.93
CA LYS A 118 15.07 9.51 -2.23
C LYS A 118 14.86 8.06 -2.69
N SER A 119 13.77 7.46 -2.25
CA SER A 119 13.41 6.08 -2.57
C SER A 119 12.31 6.06 -3.61
N VAL A 120 12.47 5.20 -4.62
CA VAL A 120 11.46 4.92 -5.63
C VAL A 120 10.81 3.57 -5.28
N VAL A 121 9.51 3.59 -5.02
CA VAL A 121 8.72 2.42 -4.66
C VAL A 121 7.51 2.36 -5.59
N GLU A 122 7.18 1.16 -6.07
CA GLU A 122 5.98 0.97 -6.89
C GLU A 122 4.69 1.26 -6.11
N PRO A 123 3.59 1.61 -6.80
CA PRO A 123 2.34 1.99 -6.13
C PRO A 123 1.81 0.93 -5.16
N ALA A 124 1.86 -0.35 -5.53
CA ALA A 124 1.44 -1.44 -4.67
C ALA A 124 2.25 -1.51 -3.36
N GLY A 125 3.57 -1.33 -3.46
CA GLY A 125 4.47 -1.35 -2.31
C GLY A 125 4.37 -0.12 -1.40
N ALA A 126 3.82 0.99 -1.90
CA ALA A 126 3.63 2.21 -1.11
C ALA A 126 2.30 2.22 -0.32
N ALA A 127 1.41 1.26 -0.54
CA ALA A 127 0.06 1.25 0.03
C ALA A 127 0.04 1.30 1.57
N GLY A 128 0.93 0.56 2.24
CA GLY A 128 1.04 0.58 3.71
C GLY A 128 1.39 1.97 4.24
N LEU A 129 2.35 2.65 3.63
CA LEU A 129 2.72 4.01 4.00
C LEU A 129 1.60 5.01 3.67
N ALA A 130 0.88 4.81 2.56
CA ALA A 130 -0.26 5.65 2.18
C ALA A 130 -1.32 5.71 3.28
N TYR A 131 -1.68 4.55 3.83
CA TYR A 131 -2.61 4.47 4.95
C TYR A 131 -2.09 5.18 6.20
N LEU A 132 -0.82 4.98 6.56
CA LEU A 132 -0.21 5.61 7.73
C LEU A 132 -0.17 7.13 7.64
N ILE A 133 0.11 7.69 6.47
CA ILE A 133 0.09 9.14 6.23
C ILE A 133 -1.32 9.72 6.43
N SER A 134 -2.34 9.01 5.95
CA SER A 134 -3.75 9.41 6.08
C SER A 134 -4.24 9.33 7.52
N LYS A 135 -3.93 8.25 8.23
CA LYS A 135 -4.54 7.93 9.55
C LYS A 135 -3.71 8.40 10.75
N LYS A 136 -2.43 8.72 10.55
CA LYS A 136 -1.52 9.21 11.59
C LYS A 136 -1.58 8.33 12.85
N PRO A 137 -0.83 7.21 12.88
CA PRO A 137 -0.82 6.31 14.02
C PRO A 137 -0.40 7.03 15.31
N SER A 138 -0.71 6.43 16.45
CA SER A 138 -0.28 6.97 17.74
C SER A 138 1.25 7.15 17.77
N PRO A 139 1.77 8.31 18.19
CA PRO A 139 3.22 8.55 18.25
C PRO A 139 3.95 7.64 19.27
N ARG A 140 3.20 6.91 20.10
CA ARG A 140 3.76 5.95 21.07
C ARG A 140 3.95 4.56 20.48
N LYS A 141 3.41 4.27 19.28
CA LYS A 141 3.50 2.96 18.64
C LYS A 141 4.67 2.90 17.68
N LYS A 142 5.37 1.77 17.69
CA LYS A 142 6.36 1.41 16.69
C LYS A 142 5.67 0.72 15.52
N VAL A 143 5.56 1.42 14.41
CA VAL A 143 4.84 0.95 13.23
C VAL A 143 5.78 0.76 12.05
N VAL A 144 5.61 -0.32 11.30
CA VAL A 144 6.44 -0.67 10.15
C VAL A 144 5.55 -0.85 8.91
N PRO A 145 5.54 0.10 7.95
CA PRO A 145 4.99 -0.18 6.63
C PRO A 145 6.02 -0.95 5.80
N ILE A 146 5.63 -2.06 5.22
CA ILE A 146 6.48 -2.78 4.26
C ILE A 146 6.48 -2.01 2.95
N LEU A 147 7.66 -1.54 2.56
CA LEU A 147 7.91 -0.93 1.25
C LEU A 147 8.54 -1.99 0.35
N CYS A 148 7.94 -2.28 -0.79
CA CYS A 148 8.41 -3.32 -1.69
C CYS A 148 8.11 -2.98 -3.15
N GLY A 149 8.87 -3.61 -4.06
CA GLY A 149 8.71 -3.42 -5.48
C GLY A 149 9.27 -2.09 -6.00
N GLY A 150 9.74 -2.13 -7.24
CA GLY A 150 10.32 -0.98 -7.95
C GLY A 150 9.90 -0.94 -9.42
N ASN A 151 8.94 -1.77 -9.81
CA ASN A 151 8.42 -1.81 -11.18
C ASN A 151 7.44 -0.65 -11.40
N VAL A 152 7.97 0.53 -11.59
CA VAL A 152 7.20 1.75 -11.83
C VAL A 152 7.65 2.44 -13.11
N ASP A 153 6.69 2.84 -13.93
CA ASP A 153 6.91 3.57 -15.17
C ASP A 153 7.43 4.99 -14.89
N MET A 154 8.46 5.42 -15.64
CA MET A 154 9.05 6.76 -15.52
C MET A 154 8.06 7.87 -15.88
N TYR A 155 7.13 7.62 -16.80
CA TYR A 155 6.06 8.56 -17.12
C TYR A 155 5.11 8.76 -15.92
N LEU A 156 4.72 7.68 -15.26
CA LEU A 156 3.94 7.73 -14.02
C LEU A 156 4.67 8.50 -12.93
N LEU A 157 5.98 8.28 -12.74
CA LEU A 157 6.78 9.05 -11.78
C LEU A 157 6.78 10.54 -12.09
N GLY A 158 6.91 10.91 -13.35
CA GLY A 158 6.80 12.30 -13.78
C GLY A 158 5.45 12.94 -13.43
N GLN A 159 4.36 12.21 -13.62
CA GLN A 159 3.01 12.65 -13.24
C GLN A 159 2.86 12.78 -11.70
N ILE A 160 3.41 11.83 -10.93
CA ILE A 160 3.39 11.86 -9.46
C ILE A 160 4.11 13.12 -8.95
N VAL A 161 5.29 13.42 -9.50
CA VAL A 161 6.06 14.62 -9.12
C VAL A 161 5.26 15.88 -9.44
N ALA A 162 4.73 16.00 -10.66
CA ALA A 162 3.95 17.16 -11.07
C ALA A 162 2.71 17.37 -10.18
N LYS A 163 1.94 16.30 -9.92
CA LYS A 163 0.76 16.32 -9.06
C LYS A 163 1.13 16.66 -7.61
N GLY A 164 2.19 16.05 -7.08
CA GLY A 164 2.67 16.32 -5.72
C GLY A 164 3.08 17.77 -5.52
N LEU A 165 3.86 18.33 -6.44
CA LEU A 165 4.25 19.75 -6.42
C LEU A 165 3.05 20.69 -6.51
N ALA A 166 2.07 20.39 -7.37
CA ALA A 166 0.85 21.19 -7.48
C ALA A 166 0.02 21.14 -6.20
N THR A 167 -0.18 19.97 -5.62
CA THR A 167 -0.94 19.79 -4.36
C THR A 167 -0.29 20.51 -3.17
N MET A 168 1.04 20.65 -3.17
CA MET A 168 1.78 21.39 -2.16
C MET A 168 1.86 22.92 -2.44
N GLY A 169 1.21 23.41 -3.50
CA GLY A 169 1.28 24.81 -3.91
C GLY A 169 2.65 25.25 -4.44
N ARG A 170 3.53 24.30 -4.78
CA ARG A 170 4.90 24.55 -5.30
C ARG A 170 4.97 24.61 -6.82
N MET A 171 3.87 24.25 -7.50
CA MET A 171 3.73 24.34 -8.95
C MET A 171 2.31 24.77 -9.28
N MET A 172 2.18 25.68 -10.25
CA MET A 172 0.90 26.13 -10.80
C MET A 172 0.94 25.95 -12.32
N LYS A 173 -0.15 25.45 -12.90
CA LYS A 173 -0.36 25.40 -14.35
C LYS A 173 -1.40 26.46 -14.75
N ILE A 174 -1.00 27.43 -15.57
CA ILE A 174 -1.86 28.50 -16.03
C ILE A 174 -2.17 28.28 -17.51
N PHE A 175 -3.43 28.29 -17.88
CA PHE A 175 -3.88 28.27 -19.26
C PHE A 175 -4.38 29.66 -19.63
N ILE A 176 -3.77 30.29 -20.65
CA ILE A 176 -4.15 31.62 -21.13
C ILE A 176 -4.67 31.47 -22.57
N LEU A 177 -5.92 31.82 -22.74
CA LEU A 177 -6.54 31.85 -24.10
C LEU A 177 -6.37 33.26 -24.64
N LEU A 178 -5.57 33.38 -25.70
CA LEU A 178 -5.36 34.64 -26.37
C LEU A 178 -6.04 34.59 -27.78
N LYS A 179 -6.63 35.72 -28.18
CA LYS A 179 -7.05 35.86 -29.58
C LYS A 179 -5.81 36.00 -30.44
N ASP A 180 -5.67 35.10 -31.42
CA ASP A 180 -4.67 35.25 -32.48
C ASP A 180 -5.09 36.43 -33.38
N LYS A 181 -4.38 37.58 -33.25
CA LYS A 181 -4.51 38.70 -34.16
C LYS A 181 -3.19 38.81 -34.92
N PRO A 182 -3.20 38.69 -36.25
CA PRO A 182 -2.03 39.04 -37.05
C PRO A 182 -1.62 40.48 -36.74
N GLY A 183 -0.33 40.68 -36.45
CA GLY A 183 0.24 42.01 -36.20
C GLY A 183 0.27 42.90 -37.40
#